data_2d6f20b18a0e4f015868c32165ee8b27
#
_entry.id   2d6f20b18a0e4f015868c32165ee8b27
#
_cell.length_a   1.000
_cell.length_b   1.000
_cell.length_c   1.000
_cell.angle_alpha   90.00
_cell.angle_beta   90.00
_cell.angle_gamma   90.00
#
_symmetry.space_group_name_H-M   'P 1'
#
loop_
_entity.id
_entity.type
_entity.pdbx_description
1 polymer ?
#
loop_
_entity_poly.entity_id
_entity_poly.type
_entity_poly.pdbx_seq_one_letter_code
_entity_poly.pdbx_strand_id
1 'polypeptide(L)'
;MNEIELHSGTAFCSCTELNRLARQQELSVEIARASIYDQICNVIKLEEKTEARLIQNYLQEKSIDNDSEYESYLKLRGWSEEDLIYVATKVERLSRFRHQVFSQEVELNYLGRKIDIDQVSYSIISVQDADLAFELHQQLNENEVSLEEVAIKHPGAPDPRLTSGRHGPHAISRAHPALIDRLRVGQPDQLWPPFFDQETWIVLRLDQRQGLPLDESVREVLLDDAFETWMQQRISQILTGMEPPELPTNFLSSLTATDDREDTPDDIDPLNKQIQ
;
A
#
# COMPACT_ATOMS: atom_id res chain seq x y z
N MET A 1 15.98 -39.94 7.45
CA MET A 1 15.32 -39.18 6.38
C MET A 1 14.37 -38.23 7.06
N ASN A 2 14.48 -36.95 6.81
CA ASN A 2 13.50 -36.01 7.39
C ASN A 2 12.18 -36.15 6.59
N GLU A 3 11.16 -36.65 7.25
CA GLU A 3 9.82 -36.75 6.72
C GLU A 3 9.07 -35.46 7.01
N ILE A 4 8.22 -35.03 6.09
CA ILE A 4 7.37 -33.88 6.22
C ILE A 4 6.00 -34.34 6.70
N GLU A 5 5.46 -33.71 7.70
CA GLU A 5 4.16 -33.95 8.28
C GLU A 5 3.24 -32.75 8.00
N LEU A 6 2.18 -32.95 7.22
CA LEU A 6 1.13 -31.93 7.06
C LEU A 6 0.08 -32.03 8.15
N HIS A 7 0.04 -33.16 8.84
CA HIS A 7 -0.74 -33.42 10.03
C HIS A 7 0.17 -34.06 11.07
N SER A 8 0.19 -33.53 12.28
CA SER A 8 1.07 -33.98 13.34
C SER A 8 1.03 -35.51 13.53
N GLY A 9 2.20 -36.12 13.54
CA GLY A 9 2.39 -37.56 13.70
C GLY A 9 2.08 -38.42 12.48
N THR A 10 1.81 -37.81 11.29
CA THR A 10 1.57 -38.55 10.06
C THR A 10 2.52 -38.11 8.95
N ALA A 11 3.50 -38.96 8.64
CA ALA A 11 4.42 -38.72 7.54
C ALA A 11 3.67 -38.60 6.21
N PHE A 12 3.90 -37.51 5.49
CA PHE A 12 3.25 -37.23 4.19
C PHE A 12 4.21 -37.47 3.02
N CYS A 13 5.40 -36.87 3.05
CA CYS A 13 6.39 -37.01 2.02
C CYS A 13 7.81 -36.71 2.53
N SER A 14 8.82 -37.07 1.78
CA SER A 14 10.20 -36.70 2.07
C SER A 14 10.50 -35.25 1.70
N CYS A 15 11.52 -34.64 2.32
CA CYS A 15 12.01 -33.29 1.95
C CYS A 15 12.38 -33.21 0.45
N THR A 16 12.91 -34.28 -0.14
CA THR A 16 13.24 -34.31 -1.57
C THR A 16 11.99 -34.23 -2.45
N GLU A 17 10.94 -34.95 -2.07
CA GLU A 17 9.65 -34.90 -2.78
C GLU A 17 8.99 -33.54 -2.62
N LEU A 18 8.99 -32.95 -1.40
CA LEU A 18 8.48 -31.61 -1.18
C LEU A 18 9.19 -30.57 -2.03
N ASN A 19 10.53 -30.61 -2.10
CA ASN A 19 11.33 -29.73 -2.94
C ASN A 19 10.99 -29.88 -4.43
N ARG A 20 10.72 -31.11 -4.90
CA ARG A 20 10.28 -31.35 -6.27
C ARG A 20 8.88 -30.76 -6.51
N LEU A 21 7.93 -31.03 -5.61
CA LEU A 21 6.57 -30.50 -5.68
C LEU A 21 6.56 -28.97 -5.66
N ALA A 22 7.35 -28.34 -4.77
CA ALA A 22 7.46 -26.89 -4.69
C ALA A 22 7.87 -26.25 -6.00
N ARG A 23 8.86 -26.85 -6.70
CA ARG A 23 9.29 -26.33 -8.02
C ARG A 23 8.27 -26.63 -9.12
N GLN A 24 7.71 -27.85 -9.16
CA GLN A 24 6.81 -28.27 -10.23
C GLN A 24 5.42 -27.63 -10.16
N GLN A 25 4.98 -27.26 -8.96
CA GLN A 25 3.70 -26.60 -8.72
C GLN A 25 3.84 -25.09 -8.52
N GLU A 26 5.03 -24.53 -8.84
CA GLU A 26 5.33 -23.10 -8.75
C GLU A 26 5.14 -22.47 -7.35
N LEU A 27 5.26 -23.29 -6.29
CA LEU A 27 5.09 -22.87 -4.90
C LEU A 27 6.32 -22.15 -4.31
N SER A 28 7.41 -22.06 -5.07
CA SER A 28 8.68 -21.49 -4.56
C SER A 28 8.55 -20.06 -4.10
N VAL A 29 7.73 -19.24 -4.77
CA VAL A 29 7.46 -17.84 -4.39
C VAL A 29 6.73 -17.78 -3.05
N GLU A 30 5.71 -18.61 -2.87
CA GLU A 30 4.89 -18.65 -1.65
C GLU A 30 5.72 -19.16 -0.46
N ILE A 31 6.56 -20.16 -0.68
CA ILE A 31 7.46 -20.69 0.35
C ILE A 31 8.49 -19.62 0.74
N ALA A 32 9.09 -18.91 -0.23
CA ALA A 32 10.01 -17.81 0.06
C ALA A 32 9.32 -16.68 0.84
N ARG A 33 8.11 -16.28 0.44
CA ARG A 33 7.29 -15.30 1.16
C ARG A 33 6.99 -15.76 2.59
N ALA A 34 6.56 -17.00 2.76
CA ALA A 34 6.28 -17.56 4.09
C ALA A 34 7.53 -17.59 4.98
N SER A 35 8.70 -17.92 4.43
CA SER A 35 9.96 -17.89 5.16
C SER A 35 10.33 -16.49 5.64
N ILE A 36 10.10 -15.45 4.82
CA ILE A 36 10.35 -14.06 5.23
C ILE A 36 9.35 -13.64 6.33
N TYR A 37 8.08 -14.00 6.22
CA TYR A 37 7.08 -13.74 7.26
C TYR A 37 7.45 -14.39 8.58
N ASP A 38 7.95 -15.63 8.54
CA ASP A 38 8.41 -16.34 9.73
C ASP A 38 9.59 -15.60 10.39
N GLN A 39 10.59 -15.18 9.63
CA GLN A 39 11.69 -14.37 10.13
C GLN A 39 11.20 -13.09 10.82
N ILE A 40 10.24 -12.37 10.21
CA ILE A 40 9.66 -11.16 10.80
C ILE A 40 8.92 -11.48 12.09
N CYS A 41 8.06 -12.51 12.09
CA CYS A 41 7.29 -12.91 13.28
C CYS A 41 8.18 -13.34 14.45
N ASN A 42 9.33 -13.95 14.17
CA ASN A 42 10.30 -14.36 15.21
C ASN A 42 11.03 -13.17 15.85
N VAL A 43 11.19 -12.07 15.11
CA VAL A 43 11.88 -10.86 15.60
C VAL A 43 10.91 -9.92 16.31
N ILE A 44 9.71 -9.73 15.79
CA ILE A 44 8.69 -8.84 16.38
C ILE A 44 8.01 -9.54 17.54
N LYS A 45 8.27 -9.08 18.74
CA LYS A 45 7.60 -9.56 19.96
C LYS A 45 6.40 -8.70 20.28
N LEU A 46 5.34 -9.33 20.76
CA LEU A 46 4.15 -8.68 21.26
C LEU A 46 4.14 -8.73 22.80
N GLU A 47 3.50 -7.74 23.40
CA GLU A 47 3.18 -7.78 24.82
C GLU A 47 2.17 -8.89 25.10
N GLU A 48 2.28 -9.58 26.24
CA GLU A 48 1.38 -10.67 26.63
C GLU A 48 -0.10 -10.31 26.56
N LYS A 49 -0.45 -9.09 26.99
CA LYS A 49 -1.85 -8.59 26.91
C LYS A 49 -2.34 -8.46 25.46
N THR A 50 -1.49 -7.98 24.58
CA THR A 50 -1.82 -7.83 23.15
C THR A 50 -1.96 -9.18 22.49
N GLU A 51 -1.03 -10.09 22.77
CA GLU A 51 -1.05 -11.46 22.25
C GLU A 51 -2.32 -12.20 22.68
N ALA A 52 -2.64 -12.18 23.98
CA ALA A 52 -3.85 -12.81 24.52
C ALA A 52 -5.13 -12.24 23.87
N ARG A 53 -5.20 -10.92 23.68
CA ARG A 53 -6.34 -10.27 23.01
C ARG A 53 -6.47 -10.72 21.55
N LEU A 54 -5.37 -10.82 20.82
CA LEU A 54 -5.40 -11.26 19.42
C LEU A 54 -5.84 -12.72 19.29
N ILE A 55 -5.38 -13.58 20.16
CA ILE A 55 -5.80 -14.98 20.23
C ILE A 55 -7.30 -15.05 20.53
N GLN A 56 -7.78 -14.32 21.51
CA GLN A 56 -9.21 -14.29 21.84
C GLN A 56 -10.06 -13.80 20.68
N ASN A 57 -9.66 -12.72 19.99
CA ASN A 57 -10.36 -12.23 18.81
C ASN A 57 -10.39 -13.27 17.69
N TYR A 58 -9.28 -13.95 17.45
CA TYR A 58 -9.20 -15.03 16.46
C TYR A 58 -10.16 -16.17 16.78
N LEU A 59 -10.19 -16.63 18.03
CA LEU A 59 -11.11 -17.70 18.47
C LEU A 59 -12.59 -17.28 18.29
N GLN A 60 -12.92 -16.04 18.67
CA GLN A 60 -14.28 -15.49 18.47
C GLN A 60 -14.66 -15.43 16.99
N GLU A 61 -13.76 -14.96 16.12
CA GLU A 61 -14.00 -14.93 14.66
C GLU A 61 -14.26 -16.33 14.09
N LYS A 62 -13.60 -17.36 14.65
CA LYS A 62 -13.79 -18.76 14.24
C LYS A 62 -14.95 -19.44 14.96
N SER A 63 -15.67 -18.75 15.87
CA SER A 63 -16.77 -19.29 16.68
C SER A 63 -16.31 -20.48 17.54
N ILE A 64 -15.16 -20.37 18.17
CA ILE A 64 -14.57 -21.35 19.07
C ILE A 64 -14.81 -20.85 20.50
N ASP A 65 -15.81 -21.42 21.19
CA ASP A 65 -16.29 -20.89 22.47
C ASP A 65 -15.90 -21.78 23.68
N ASN A 66 -15.36 -22.96 23.44
CA ASN A 66 -15.01 -23.90 24.49
C ASN A 66 -13.82 -24.80 24.13
N ASP A 67 -13.23 -25.44 25.16
CA ASP A 67 -12.03 -26.27 25.04
C ASP A 67 -12.20 -27.45 24.05
N SER A 68 -13.39 -28.05 24.00
CA SER A 68 -13.65 -29.16 23.07
C SER A 68 -13.65 -28.72 21.60
N GLU A 69 -14.19 -27.53 21.31
CA GLU A 69 -14.13 -26.93 19.98
C GLU A 69 -12.71 -26.52 19.62
N TYR A 70 -11.97 -25.99 20.59
CA TYR A 70 -10.56 -25.62 20.44
C TYR A 70 -9.70 -26.82 20.07
N GLU A 71 -9.78 -27.92 20.85
CA GLU A 71 -9.05 -29.15 20.55
C GLU A 71 -9.43 -29.74 19.20
N SER A 72 -10.73 -29.75 18.88
CA SER A 72 -11.23 -30.23 17.60
C SER A 72 -10.72 -29.40 16.42
N TYR A 73 -10.65 -28.08 16.59
CA TYR A 73 -10.15 -27.16 15.58
C TYR A 73 -8.66 -27.37 15.28
N LEU A 74 -7.83 -27.50 16.32
CA LEU A 74 -6.41 -27.81 16.18
C LEU A 74 -6.20 -29.16 15.49
N LYS A 75 -6.92 -30.18 15.95
CA LYS A 75 -6.83 -31.54 15.40
C LYS A 75 -7.22 -31.60 13.93
N LEU A 76 -8.30 -30.92 13.54
CA LEU A 76 -8.76 -30.88 12.15
C LEU A 76 -7.74 -30.26 11.20
N ARG A 77 -6.97 -29.28 11.69
CA ARG A 77 -5.93 -28.58 10.92
C ARG A 77 -4.55 -29.21 11.04
N GLY A 78 -4.37 -30.13 11.96
CA GLY A 78 -3.04 -30.67 12.29
C GLY A 78 -2.12 -29.64 12.94
N TRP A 79 -2.70 -28.64 13.63
CA TRP A 79 -1.97 -27.54 14.25
C TRP A 79 -1.62 -27.85 15.69
N SER A 80 -0.46 -27.34 16.11
CA SER A 80 -0.11 -27.17 17.50
C SER A 80 -0.72 -25.85 18.05
N GLU A 81 -0.64 -25.67 19.35
CA GLU A 81 -0.99 -24.38 19.98
C GLU A 81 -0.10 -23.24 19.48
N GLU A 82 1.19 -23.49 19.25
CA GLU A 82 2.14 -22.53 18.69
C GLU A 82 1.73 -22.08 17.28
N ASP A 83 1.21 -22.99 16.44
CA ASP A 83 0.71 -22.66 15.10
C ASP A 83 -0.50 -21.73 15.19
N LEU A 84 -1.41 -21.97 16.15
CA LEU A 84 -2.56 -21.09 16.34
C LEU A 84 -2.12 -19.70 16.79
N ILE A 85 -1.21 -19.60 17.78
CA ILE A 85 -0.65 -18.32 18.25
C ILE A 85 0.00 -17.59 17.10
N TYR A 86 0.81 -18.28 16.30
CA TYR A 86 1.46 -17.71 15.12
C TYR A 86 0.43 -17.12 14.15
N VAL A 87 -0.60 -17.87 13.79
CA VAL A 87 -1.61 -17.43 12.83
C VAL A 87 -2.44 -16.27 13.39
N ALA A 88 -2.84 -16.33 14.65
CA ALA A 88 -3.62 -15.28 15.30
C ALA A 88 -2.85 -13.96 15.43
N THR A 89 -1.53 -14.01 15.58
CA THR A 89 -0.68 -12.83 15.84
C THR A 89 0.06 -12.33 14.60
N LYS A 90 0.16 -13.10 13.53
CA LYS A 90 0.95 -12.83 12.33
C LYS A 90 0.64 -11.46 11.72
N VAL A 91 -0.62 -11.12 11.54
CA VAL A 91 -1.03 -9.85 10.90
C VAL A 91 -0.52 -8.65 11.70
N GLU A 92 -0.67 -8.68 13.02
CA GLU A 92 -0.19 -7.61 13.91
C GLU A 92 1.34 -7.50 13.89
N ARG A 93 2.05 -8.62 13.91
CA ARG A 93 3.53 -8.63 13.85
C ARG A 93 4.03 -8.05 12.53
N LEU A 94 3.41 -8.42 11.41
CA LEU A 94 3.75 -7.86 10.10
C LEU A 94 3.42 -6.36 10.01
N SER A 95 2.27 -5.93 10.57
CA SER A 95 1.90 -4.52 10.63
C SER A 95 2.92 -3.71 11.43
N ARG A 96 3.30 -4.17 12.63
CA ARG A 96 4.33 -3.49 13.45
C ARG A 96 5.67 -3.39 12.72
N PHE A 97 6.12 -4.48 12.11
CA PHE A 97 7.35 -4.48 11.32
C PHE A 97 7.28 -3.44 10.20
N ARG A 98 6.19 -3.43 9.43
CA ARG A 98 5.97 -2.49 8.33
C ARG A 98 6.06 -1.04 8.81
N HIS A 99 5.36 -0.70 9.88
CA HIS A 99 5.40 0.65 10.46
C HIS A 99 6.79 1.02 10.98
N GLN A 100 7.46 0.11 11.70
CA GLN A 100 8.76 0.40 12.29
C GLN A 100 9.86 0.59 11.25
N VAL A 101 9.82 -0.19 10.17
CA VAL A 101 10.88 -0.17 9.14
C VAL A 101 10.66 0.92 8.10
N PHE A 102 9.42 1.12 7.65
CA PHE A 102 9.16 1.93 6.46
C PHE A 102 8.57 3.31 6.72
N SER A 103 8.14 3.65 7.96
CA SER A 103 7.49 4.95 8.21
C SER A 103 8.34 6.15 7.81
N GLN A 104 9.64 6.15 8.15
CA GLN A 104 10.54 7.25 7.79
C GLN A 104 10.74 7.35 6.27
N GLU A 105 10.90 6.20 5.61
CA GLU A 105 11.06 6.16 4.17
C GLU A 105 9.80 6.64 3.45
N VAL A 106 8.63 6.24 3.93
CA VAL A 106 7.33 6.67 3.38
C VAL A 106 7.16 8.17 3.49
N GLU A 107 7.52 8.80 4.62
CA GLU A 107 7.45 10.25 4.79
C GLU A 107 8.38 11.00 3.81
N LEU A 108 9.62 10.54 3.67
CA LEU A 108 10.57 11.12 2.73
C LEU A 108 10.12 10.93 1.28
N ASN A 109 9.66 9.73 0.93
CA ASN A 109 9.17 9.41 -0.41
C ASN A 109 7.88 10.16 -0.74
N TYR A 110 6.99 10.36 0.24
CA TYR A 110 5.79 11.18 0.06
C TYR A 110 6.16 12.61 -0.32
N LEU A 111 7.08 13.24 0.39
CA LEU A 111 7.53 14.60 0.07
C LEU A 111 8.12 14.69 -1.34
N GLY A 112 8.91 13.68 -1.74
CA GLY A 112 9.50 13.61 -3.08
C GLY A 112 8.49 13.32 -4.20
N ARG A 113 7.41 12.61 -3.90
CA ARG A 113 6.39 12.14 -4.87
C ARG A 113 5.07 12.89 -4.75
N LYS A 114 4.95 13.86 -3.83
CA LYS A 114 3.70 14.58 -3.55
C LYS A 114 3.04 15.11 -4.81
N ILE A 115 3.82 15.70 -5.72
CA ILE A 115 3.32 16.25 -6.98
C ILE A 115 2.70 15.17 -7.87
N ASP A 116 3.25 13.95 -7.86
CA ASP A 116 2.78 12.85 -8.71
C ASP A 116 1.54 12.16 -8.19
N ILE A 117 1.29 12.23 -6.88
CA ILE A 117 0.11 11.66 -6.21
C ILE A 117 -1.02 12.66 -6.04
N ASP A 118 -0.75 13.98 -6.21
CA ASP A 118 -1.80 14.99 -6.21
C ASP A 118 -2.88 14.63 -7.24
N GLN A 119 -4.14 14.79 -6.83
CA GLN A 119 -5.26 14.56 -7.73
C GLN A 119 -5.48 15.77 -8.62
N VAL A 120 -5.65 15.51 -9.90
CA VAL A 120 -5.96 16.54 -10.90
C VAL A 120 -7.23 16.18 -11.64
N SER A 121 -8.00 17.21 -11.93
CA SER A 121 -9.02 17.20 -12.98
C SER A 121 -8.57 18.15 -14.08
N TYR A 122 -8.61 17.70 -15.29
CA TYR A 122 -8.22 18.49 -16.45
C TYR A 122 -9.15 18.21 -17.63
N SER A 123 -9.20 19.13 -18.54
CA SER A 123 -9.97 19.02 -19.77
C SER A 123 -9.04 19.12 -20.97
N ILE A 124 -9.29 18.27 -21.96
CA ILE A 124 -8.51 18.26 -23.20
C ILE A 124 -9.42 18.32 -24.43
N ILE A 125 -8.90 18.89 -25.49
CA ILE A 125 -9.41 18.77 -26.83
C ILE A 125 -8.30 18.17 -27.69
N SER A 126 -8.62 17.11 -28.42
CA SER A 126 -7.69 16.40 -29.31
C SER A 126 -8.19 16.46 -30.73
N VAL A 127 -7.39 17.03 -31.64
CA VAL A 127 -7.69 17.15 -33.05
C VAL A 127 -6.47 16.81 -33.91
N GLN A 128 -6.67 16.43 -35.16
CA GLN A 128 -5.57 16.09 -36.07
C GLN A 128 -5.00 17.33 -36.80
N ASP A 129 -5.81 18.35 -36.98
CA ASP A 129 -5.43 19.55 -37.70
C ASP A 129 -4.85 20.63 -36.79
N ALA A 130 -3.70 21.17 -37.16
CA ALA A 130 -2.98 22.18 -36.39
C ALA A 130 -3.73 23.51 -36.32
N ASP A 131 -4.21 23.99 -37.48
CA ASP A 131 -4.87 25.30 -37.58
C ASP A 131 -6.16 25.29 -36.76
N LEU A 132 -6.91 24.18 -36.81
CA LEU A 132 -8.09 23.98 -35.97
C LEU A 132 -7.73 23.98 -34.47
N ALA A 133 -6.62 23.35 -34.07
CA ALA A 133 -6.19 23.35 -32.67
C ALA A 133 -5.90 24.75 -32.13
N PHE A 134 -5.22 25.58 -32.94
CA PHE A 134 -4.93 26.97 -32.58
C PHE A 134 -6.19 27.84 -32.58
N GLU A 135 -7.11 27.66 -33.52
CA GLU A 135 -8.38 28.34 -33.53
C GLU A 135 -9.22 28.02 -32.28
N LEU A 136 -9.37 26.73 -31.96
CA LEU A 136 -10.08 26.28 -30.76
C LEU A 136 -9.44 26.81 -29.48
N HIS A 137 -8.12 26.83 -29.41
CA HIS A 137 -7.42 27.41 -28.28
C HIS A 137 -7.74 28.89 -28.12
N GLN A 138 -7.78 29.68 -29.21
CA GLN A 138 -8.10 31.08 -29.16
C GLN A 138 -9.56 31.30 -28.72
N GLN A 139 -10.51 30.57 -29.28
CA GLN A 139 -11.93 30.65 -28.88
C GLN A 139 -12.15 30.30 -27.40
N LEU A 140 -11.43 29.29 -26.90
CA LEU A 140 -11.48 28.92 -25.48
C LEU A 140 -10.85 29.99 -24.59
N ASN A 141 -9.75 30.60 -25.03
CA ASN A 141 -9.05 31.63 -24.25
C ASN A 141 -9.86 32.93 -24.18
N GLU A 142 -10.65 33.24 -25.24
CA GLU A 142 -11.54 34.38 -25.29
C GLU A 142 -12.95 34.10 -24.71
N ASN A 143 -13.17 32.86 -24.20
CA ASN A 143 -14.46 32.38 -23.66
C ASN A 143 -15.62 32.48 -24.68
N GLU A 144 -15.36 32.40 -25.97
CA GLU A 144 -16.37 32.36 -26.98
C GLU A 144 -17.15 31.06 -27.05
N VAL A 145 -16.45 29.95 -26.69
CA VAL A 145 -17.02 28.60 -26.62
C VAL A 145 -16.63 27.92 -25.31
N SER A 146 -17.44 26.98 -24.84
CA SER A 146 -17.08 26.14 -23.72
C SER A 146 -16.30 24.90 -24.16
N LEU A 147 -15.44 24.40 -23.30
CA LEU A 147 -14.63 23.20 -23.58
C LEU A 147 -15.52 21.97 -23.79
N GLU A 148 -16.65 21.89 -23.09
CA GLU A 148 -17.63 20.83 -23.19
C GLU A 148 -18.31 20.83 -24.58
N GLU A 149 -18.66 22.00 -25.08
CA GLU A 149 -19.26 22.13 -26.45
C GLU A 149 -18.27 21.71 -27.54
N VAL A 150 -16.99 22.09 -27.37
CA VAL A 150 -15.94 21.71 -28.33
C VAL A 150 -15.66 20.21 -28.27
N ALA A 151 -15.61 19.62 -27.06
CA ALA A 151 -15.37 18.19 -26.89
C ALA A 151 -16.44 17.31 -27.52
N ILE A 152 -17.71 17.74 -27.50
CA ILE A 152 -18.81 17.03 -28.15
C ILE A 152 -18.63 17.01 -29.67
N LYS A 153 -18.15 18.12 -30.26
CA LYS A 153 -17.92 18.25 -31.73
C LYS A 153 -16.66 17.51 -32.20
N HIS A 154 -15.66 17.41 -31.30
CA HIS A 154 -14.36 16.83 -31.61
C HIS A 154 -14.03 15.76 -30.55
N PRO A 155 -14.54 14.53 -30.70
CA PRO A 155 -14.42 13.47 -29.64
C PRO A 155 -12.97 12.99 -29.38
N GLY A 156 -12.03 13.36 -30.25
CA GLY A 156 -10.61 13.19 -29.99
C GLY A 156 -9.99 11.88 -30.48
N ALA A 157 -8.88 11.50 -29.89
CA ALA A 157 -8.06 10.36 -30.26
C ALA A 157 -8.63 9.01 -29.78
N PRO A 158 -8.20 7.88 -30.40
CA PRO A 158 -8.60 6.53 -29.96
C PRO A 158 -8.09 6.15 -28.56
N ASP A 159 -6.98 6.73 -28.09
CA ASP A 159 -6.51 6.51 -26.70
C ASP A 159 -7.52 7.13 -25.72
N PRO A 160 -8.11 6.32 -24.81
CA PRO A 160 -9.08 6.83 -23.83
C PRO A 160 -8.53 7.97 -22.95
N ARG A 161 -7.21 8.04 -22.76
CA ARG A 161 -6.54 9.10 -21.98
C ARG A 161 -6.36 10.41 -22.75
N LEU A 162 -6.61 10.40 -24.07
CA LEU A 162 -6.57 11.56 -24.98
C LEU A 162 -7.93 11.83 -25.62
N THR A 163 -9.00 11.18 -25.17
CA THR A 163 -10.36 11.51 -25.61
C THR A 163 -10.71 12.92 -25.18
N SER A 164 -11.29 13.71 -26.08
CA SER A 164 -11.72 15.08 -25.75
C SER A 164 -12.77 15.10 -24.65
N GLY A 165 -12.62 16.03 -23.72
CA GLY A 165 -13.51 16.18 -22.59
C GLY A 165 -12.76 16.30 -21.26
N ARG A 166 -13.51 16.16 -20.16
CA ARG A 166 -12.99 16.27 -18.80
C ARG A 166 -12.51 14.92 -18.29
N HIS A 167 -11.33 14.92 -17.69
CA HIS A 167 -10.68 13.77 -17.08
C HIS A 167 -10.43 14.01 -15.59
N GLY A 168 -10.47 12.94 -14.79
CA GLY A 168 -10.21 12.99 -13.36
C GLY A 168 -11.49 13.08 -12.49
N PRO A 169 -11.37 13.25 -11.15
CA PRO A 169 -10.09 13.39 -10.46
C PRO A 169 -9.29 12.08 -10.43
N HIS A 170 -7.99 12.14 -10.67
CA HIS A 170 -7.06 11.03 -10.51
C HIS A 170 -5.62 11.55 -10.32
N ALA A 171 -4.72 10.69 -9.84
CA ALA A 171 -3.31 11.04 -9.67
C ALA A 171 -2.68 11.48 -11.00
N ILE A 172 -1.81 12.49 -10.96
CA ILE A 172 -1.10 13.00 -12.16
C ILE A 172 -0.40 11.86 -12.91
N SER A 173 0.17 10.90 -12.19
CA SER A 173 0.87 9.75 -12.76
C SER A 173 -0.01 8.85 -13.66
N ARG A 174 -1.34 8.94 -13.55
CA ARG A 174 -2.29 8.19 -14.39
C ARG A 174 -2.66 8.91 -15.68
N ALA A 175 -2.31 10.19 -15.81
CA ALA A 175 -2.55 10.94 -17.03
C ALA A 175 -1.70 10.39 -18.19
N HIS A 176 -2.06 10.77 -19.43
CA HIS A 176 -1.22 10.42 -20.59
C HIS A 176 0.18 11.05 -20.44
N PRO A 177 1.28 10.33 -20.78
CA PRO A 177 2.65 10.84 -20.59
C PRO A 177 2.90 12.23 -21.14
N ALA A 178 2.34 12.57 -22.29
CA ALA A 178 2.46 13.90 -22.90
C ALA A 178 1.87 15.06 -22.07
N LEU A 179 0.98 14.75 -21.11
CA LEU A 179 0.31 15.74 -20.25
C LEU A 179 1.01 15.93 -18.90
N ILE A 180 1.72 14.89 -18.41
CA ILE A 180 2.23 14.81 -17.04
C ILE A 180 3.07 16.04 -16.69
N ASP A 181 4.06 16.39 -17.50
CA ASP A 181 4.98 17.50 -17.19
C ASP A 181 4.26 18.85 -17.09
N ARG A 182 3.25 19.08 -17.93
CA ARG A 182 2.42 20.29 -17.88
C ARG A 182 1.54 20.31 -16.65
N LEU A 183 0.89 19.17 -16.36
CA LEU A 183 0.04 19.02 -15.18
C LEU A 183 0.83 19.17 -13.88
N ARG A 184 2.11 18.79 -13.84
CA ARG A 184 2.98 18.97 -12.66
C ARG A 184 3.22 20.42 -12.29
N VAL A 185 3.41 21.28 -13.29
CA VAL A 185 3.79 22.68 -13.07
C VAL A 185 2.61 23.66 -13.24
N GLY A 186 1.49 23.19 -13.77
CA GLY A 186 0.32 24.01 -14.06
C GLY A 186 -0.40 24.54 -12.82
N GLN A 187 -1.12 25.63 -13.00
CA GLN A 187 -2.05 26.17 -12.00
C GLN A 187 -3.49 25.89 -12.41
N PRO A 188 -4.44 25.81 -11.46
CA PRO A 188 -5.86 25.70 -11.80
C PRO A 188 -6.29 26.78 -12.80
N ASP A 189 -7.18 26.40 -13.71
CA ASP A 189 -7.69 27.20 -14.83
C ASP A 189 -6.66 27.59 -15.91
N GLN A 190 -5.44 27.09 -15.82
CA GLN A 190 -4.42 27.32 -16.83
C GLN A 190 -4.75 26.56 -18.11
N LEU A 191 -4.89 27.30 -19.21
CA LEU A 191 -5.00 26.77 -20.57
C LEU A 191 -3.63 26.87 -21.25
N TRP A 192 -3.12 25.74 -21.77
CA TRP A 192 -1.86 25.73 -22.53
C TRP A 192 -2.07 25.91 -24.01
N PRO A 193 -1.11 26.55 -24.70
CA PRO A 193 -1.08 26.56 -26.16
C PRO A 193 -1.11 25.14 -26.72
N PRO A 194 -1.71 24.93 -27.90
CA PRO A 194 -1.75 23.62 -28.52
C PRO A 194 -0.36 23.02 -28.68
N PHE A 195 -0.23 21.74 -28.44
CA PHE A 195 1.00 21.00 -28.66
C PHE A 195 0.71 19.66 -29.34
N PHE A 196 1.70 19.18 -30.07
CA PHE A 196 1.60 17.95 -30.84
C PHE A 196 2.16 16.77 -30.09
N ASP A 197 1.43 15.68 -30.07
CA ASP A 197 1.89 14.40 -29.55
C ASP A 197 1.51 13.27 -30.51
N GLN A 198 2.52 12.58 -31.04
CA GLN A 198 2.43 11.51 -32.03
C GLN A 198 1.65 11.91 -33.28
N GLU A 199 0.32 11.79 -33.31
CA GLU A 199 -0.54 12.07 -34.46
C GLU A 199 -1.65 13.08 -34.12
N THR A 200 -1.60 13.70 -32.93
CA THR A 200 -2.73 14.49 -32.41
C THR A 200 -2.26 15.81 -31.82
N TRP A 201 -2.94 16.89 -32.16
CA TRP A 201 -2.82 18.18 -31.50
C TRP A 201 -3.71 18.21 -30.26
N ILE A 202 -3.16 18.65 -29.13
CA ILE A 202 -3.83 18.66 -27.85
C ILE A 202 -3.90 20.09 -27.33
N VAL A 203 -5.11 20.54 -26.98
CA VAL A 203 -5.37 21.72 -26.15
C VAL A 203 -5.69 21.23 -24.76
N LEU A 204 -4.93 21.67 -23.75
CA LEU A 204 -5.03 21.20 -22.36
C LEU A 204 -5.40 22.37 -21.44
N ARG A 205 -6.37 22.14 -20.54
CA ARG A 205 -6.66 23.03 -19.41
C ARG A 205 -6.62 22.22 -18.12
N LEU A 206 -5.88 22.71 -17.12
CA LEU A 206 -5.97 22.18 -15.77
C LEU A 206 -7.18 22.79 -15.06
N ASP A 207 -8.22 22.00 -14.83
CA ASP A 207 -9.44 22.51 -14.18
C ASP A 207 -9.28 22.62 -12.66
N GLN A 208 -8.67 21.60 -12.04
CA GLN A 208 -8.52 21.56 -10.59
C GLN A 208 -7.32 20.73 -10.18
N ARG A 209 -6.65 21.16 -9.12
CA ARG A 209 -5.64 20.37 -8.42
C ARG A 209 -6.01 20.29 -6.96
N GLN A 210 -6.02 19.08 -6.42
CA GLN A 210 -6.23 18.81 -5.02
C GLN A 210 -5.01 18.06 -4.50
N GLY A 211 -4.26 18.72 -3.58
CA GLY A 211 -3.20 18.03 -2.85
C GLY A 211 -3.77 16.89 -2.03
N LEU A 212 -3.19 15.73 -2.13
CA LEU A 212 -3.55 14.60 -1.28
C LEU A 212 -2.77 14.76 0.04
N PRO A 213 -3.43 15.03 1.18
CA PRO A 213 -2.72 15.08 2.45
C PRO A 213 -2.18 13.70 2.81
N LEU A 214 -1.05 13.66 3.52
CA LEU A 214 -0.57 12.41 4.12
C LEU A 214 -1.42 12.11 5.36
N ASP A 215 -2.66 11.73 5.13
CA ASP A 215 -3.51 11.19 6.18
C ASP A 215 -3.16 9.71 6.45
N GLU A 216 -3.77 9.12 7.46
CA GLU A 216 -3.51 7.74 7.86
C GLU A 216 -3.79 6.75 6.73
N SER A 217 -4.82 6.98 5.92
CA SER A 217 -5.18 6.08 4.82
C SER A 217 -4.14 6.08 3.70
N VAL A 218 -3.64 7.25 3.34
CA VAL A 218 -2.55 7.40 2.36
C VAL A 218 -1.25 6.82 2.89
N ARG A 219 -0.96 7.05 4.19
CA ARG A 219 0.21 6.48 4.86
C ARG A 219 0.20 4.95 4.81
N GLU A 220 -0.92 4.32 5.14
CA GLU A 220 -1.07 2.86 5.08
C GLU A 220 -0.84 2.30 3.68
N VAL A 221 -1.41 2.92 2.65
CA VAL A 221 -1.19 2.51 1.25
C VAL A 221 0.29 2.60 0.86
N LEU A 222 0.97 3.68 1.25
CA LEU A 222 2.39 3.85 0.94
C LEU A 222 3.28 2.88 1.73
N LEU A 223 2.90 2.54 2.96
CA LEU A 223 3.56 1.52 3.77
C LEU A 223 3.41 0.13 3.15
N ASP A 224 2.21 -0.21 2.65
CA ASP A 224 1.96 -1.46 1.94
C ASP A 224 2.79 -1.56 0.66
N ASP A 225 2.84 -0.50 -0.15
CA ASP A 225 3.64 -0.45 -1.38
C ASP A 225 5.14 -0.61 -1.10
N ALA A 226 5.66 0.08 -0.07
CA ALA A 226 7.06 -0.02 0.33
C ALA A 226 7.41 -1.43 0.82
N PHE A 227 6.55 -2.00 1.66
CA PHE A 227 6.71 -3.35 2.19
C PHE A 227 6.65 -4.40 1.07
N GLU A 228 5.68 -4.34 0.16
CA GLU A 228 5.57 -5.29 -0.94
C GLU A 228 6.76 -5.19 -1.90
N THR A 229 7.24 -3.98 -2.19
CA THR A 229 8.45 -3.76 -3.00
C THR A 229 9.67 -4.42 -2.35
N TRP A 230 9.85 -4.24 -1.06
CA TRP A 230 10.92 -4.86 -0.28
C TRP A 230 10.78 -6.39 -0.26
N MET A 231 9.56 -6.91 -0.08
CA MET A 231 9.27 -8.35 -0.12
C MET A 231 9.64 -8.96 -1.46
N GLN A 232 9.26 -8.34 -2.58
CA GLN A 232 9.57 -8.83 -3.91
C GLN A 232 11.08 -8.90 -4.17
N GLN A 233 11.84 -7.91 -3.70
CA GLN A 233 13.30 -7.93 -3.80
C GLN A 233 13.90 -9.10 -3.02
N ARG A 234 13.45 -9.36 -1.77
CA ARG A 234 13.95 -10.48 -0.97
C ARG A 234 13.55 -11.83 -1.56
N ILE A 235 12.32 -11.99 -2.02
CA ILE A 235 11.87 -13.20 -2.70
C ILE A 235 12.76 -13.47 -3.92
N SER A 236 13.01 -12.46 -4.75
CA SER A 236 13.90 -12.59 -5.91
C SER A 236 15.31 -13.05 -5.52
N GLN A 237 15.87 -12.50 -4.44
CA GLN A 237 17.18 -12.91 -3.91
C GLN A 237 17.18 -14.39 -3.49
N ILE A 238 16.17 -14.83 -2.73
CA ILE A 238 16.03 -16.24 -2.32
C ILE A 238 15.93 -17.16 -3.53
N LEU A 239 15.09 -16.81 -4.51
CA LEU A 239 14.87 -17.64 -5.70
C LEU A 239 16.09 -17.73 -6.62
N THR A 240 16.96 -16.73 -6.60
CA THR A 240 18.23 -16.71 -7.35
C THR A 240 19.38 -17.38 -6.58
N GLY A 241 19.12 -17.90 -5.38
CA GLY A 241 20.13 -18.55 -4.54
C GLY A 241 21.10 -17.58 -3.86
N MET A 242 20.78 -16.28 -3.83
CA MET A 242 21.52 -15.32 -3.03
C MET A 242 21.01 -15.36 -1.59
N GLU A 243 21.95 -15.27 -0.64
CA GLU A 243 21.57 -15.11 0.76
C GLU A 243 20.91 -13.72 0.96
N PRO A 244 19.65 -13.64 1.35
CA PRO A 244 19.01 -12.35 1.57
C PRO A 244 19.68 -11.64 2.76
N PRO A 245 19.87 -10.32 2.70
CA PRO A 245 20.45 -9.58 3.81
C PRO A 245 19.61 -9.79 5.08
N GLU A 246 20.25 -9.63 6.24
CA GLU A 246 19.54 -9.66 7.51
C GLU A 246 18.37 -8.68 7.53
N LEU A 247 17.37 -8.94 8.38
CA LEU A 247 16.27 -7.99 8.56
C LEU A 247 16.83 -6.65 9.04
N PRO A 248 16.23 -5.51 8.60
CA PRO A 248 16.63 -4.21 9.10
C PRO A 248 16.53 -4.17 10.63
N THR A 249 17.62 -3.83 11.32
CA THR A 249 17.69 -3.86 12.78
C THR A 249 17.51 -2.48 13.43
N ASN A 250 17.39 -1.43 12.64
CA ASN A 250 17.24 -0.04 13.10
C ASN A 250 16.01 0.15 14.03
N PHE A 251 15.07 -0.78 14.04
CA PHE A 251 13.89 -0.75 14.91
C PHE A 251 14.09 -1.45 16.25
N LEU A 252 15.11 -2.29 16.41
CA LEU A 252 15.34 -3.02 17.67
C LEU A 252 15.70 -2.07 18.85
N SER A 253 16.30 -0.92 18.55
CA SER A 253 16.62 0.10 19.55
C SER A 253 15.38 0.89 20.03
N SER A 254 14.30 0.90 19.29
CA SER A 254 13.05 1.57 19.69
C SER A 254 12.16 0.68 20.58
N LEU A 255 12.34 -0.62 20.56
CA LEU A 255 11.60 -1.55 21.42
C LEU A 255 12.04 -1.49 22.90
N THR A 256 13.27 -1.00 23.16
CA THR A 256 13.79 -0.85 24.53
C THR A 256 13.48 0.53 25.13
N ALA A 257 12.97 1.47 24.35
CA ALA A 257 12.75 2.86 24.78
C ALA A 257 11.29 3.19 25.19
N THR A 258 10.35 2.27 25.07
CA THR A 258 8.93 2.52 25.37
C THR A 258 8.46 1.98 26.73
N ASP A 259 9.36 1.37 27.51
CA ASP A 259 8.99 0.74 28.80
C ASP A 259 9.11 1.68 30.03
N ASP A 260 9.47 2.98 29.83
CA ASP A 260 9.67 3.95 30.91
C ASP A 260 8.64 5.10 30.95
N ARG A 261 7.42 4.91 30.46
CA ARG A 261 6.32 5.80 30.83
C ARG A 261 5.49 5.16 31.94
N GLU A 262 6.06 5.22 33.16
CA GLU A 262 5.29 5.06 34.39
C GLU A 262 4.10 6.02 34.37
N ASP A 263 2.90 5.46 34.49
CA ASP A 263 1.69 6.16 34.92
C ASP A 263 1.97 6.84 36.26
N THR A 264 2.28 8.11 36.25
CA THR A 264 2.18 8.90 37.48
C THR A 264 0.71 9.08 37.80
N PRO A 265 0.23 8.62 38.97
CA PRO A 265 -1.14 8.89 39.37
C PRO A 265 -1.31 10.40 39.58
N ASP A 266 -2.35 10.95 38.99
CA ASP A 266 -2.79 12.32 39.19
C ASP A 266 -2.79 12.68 40.68
N ASP A 267 -1.92 13.63 41.03
CA ASP A 267 -1.98 14.34 42.32
C ASP A 267 -3.33 15.07 42.42
N ILE A 268 -4.18 14.52 43.27
CA ILE A 268 -5.43 15.16 43.71
C ILE A 268 -5.04 16.39 44.53
N ASP A 269 -5.26 17.55 43.97
CA ASP A 269 -5.13 18.88 44.59
C ASP A 269 -5.96 18.99 45.91
N PRO A 270 -5.31 19.22 47.08
CA PRO A 270 -6.04 19.38 48.35
C PRO A 270 -6.33 20.86 48.60
N LEU A 271 -7.20 21.49 47.80
CA LEU A 271 -7.68 22.85 48.10
C LEU A 271 -9.21 22.91 48.04
N ASN A 272 -9.85 22.41 49.11
CA ASN A 272 -11.14 22.95 49.53
C ASN A 272 -11.51 22.53 50.98
N LYS A 273 -10.81 23.10 51.96
CA LYS A 273 -11.31 23.22 53.34
C LYS A 273 -11.06 24.66 53.76
N GLN A 274 -12.05 25.52 53.56
CA GLN A 274 -12.43 26.64 54.43
C GLN A 274 -13.59 27.37 53.72
N ILE A 275 -14.76 27.21 54.30
CA ILE A 275 -15.72 28.25 54.71
C ILE A 275 -17.02 27.53 55.11
N GLN A 276 -17.21 27.51 56.40
CA GLN A 276 -18.43 27.37 57.21
C GLN A 276 -19.47 26.29 56.87
#